data_e157a743df4d49b84ad6df39d52c5642
#
_entry.id   e157a743df4d49b84ad6df39d52c5642
#
_cell.length_a   1.000
_cell.length_b   1.000
_cell.length_c   1.000
_cell.angle_alpha   90.00
_cell.angle_beta   90.00
_cell.angle_gamma   90.00
#
_symmetry.space_group_name_H-M   'P 1'
#
loop_
_entity.id
_entity.type
_entity.pdbx_description
1 polymer ?
#
loop_
_entity_poly.entity_id
_entity_poly.type
_entity_poly.pdbx_seq_one_letter_code
_entity_poly.pdbx_strand_id
1 'polypeptide(L)'
;MKRISVLMGIYNCAPTLQEALDSLYAQTYQDFKIILCDDGSKDDTLKIAEENARQHENVVVIKNERNMGLNYTLNHCLEYADTEYVARMDGDDLSMPTRFEKEIKFLDEHPEYAVVSAPMVYFDENGDFRWGKGKGEVTAKD
;
A
#
# COMPACT_ATOMS: atom_id res chain seq x y z
N MET A 1 -1.05 6.73 -18.11
CA MET A 1 -0.65 5.45 -17.51
C MET A 1 -0.12 5.70 -16.12
N LYS A 2 -0.55 4.92 -15.14
CA LYS A 2 -0.09 5.06 -13.77
C LYS A 2 1.34 4.54 -13.63
N ARG A 3 2.13 5.14 -12.72
CA ARG A 3 3.52 4.73 -12.50
C ARG A 3 3.70 3.81 -11.30
N ILE A 4 2.77 3.82 -10.34
CA ILE A 4 2.87 3.01 -9.13
C ILE A 4 1.65 2.11 -9.00
N SER A 5 1.86 0.84 -8.69
CA SER A 5 0.81 -0.05 -8.20
C SER A 5 1.00 -0.23 -6.70
N VAL A 6 0.02 0.19 -5.91
CA VAL A 6 0.03 0.01 -4.46
C VAL A 6 -0.65 -1.33 -4.16
N LEU A 7 0.09 -2.26 -3.57
CA LEU A 7 -0.43 -3.57 -3.22
C LEU A 7 -0.85 -3.59 -1.76
N MET A 8 -2.12 -3.88 -1.50
CA MET A 8 -2.67 -3.96 -0.14
C MET A 8 -3.37 -5.29 0.05
N GLY A 9 -2.78 -6.17 0.85
CA GLY A 9 -3.49 -7.32 1.38
C GLY A 9 -4.36 -6.86 2.55
N ILE A 10 -5.65 -7.17 2.51
CA ILE A 10 -6.59 -6.77 3.55
C ILE A 10 -7.28 -7.99 4.15
N TYR A 11 -7.33 -8.03 5.47
CA TYR A 11 -7.97 -9.12 6.20
C TYR A 11 -8.46 -8.60 7.55
N ASN A 12 -9.78 -8.62 7.75
CA ASN A 12 -10.41 -8.21 9.01
C ASN A 12 -9.87 -6.87 9.55
N CYS A 13 -9.76 -5.86 8.67
CA CYS A 13 -9.25 -4.54 9.01
C CYS A 13 -10.30 -3.42 8.81
N ALA A 14 -11.59 -3.76 8.95
CA ALA A 14 -12.67 -2.79 8.77
C ALA A 14 -12.48 -1.51 9.61
N PRO A 15 -12.01 -1.56 10.88
CA PRO A 15 -11.86 -0.34 11.67
C PRO A 15 -10.81 0.65 11.15
N THR A 16 -9.84 0.20 10.36
CA THR A 16 -8.68 1.00 9.95
C THR A 16 -8.58 1.23 8.45
N LEU A 17 -9.26 0.42 7.63
CA LEU A 17 -9.07 0.42 6.19
C LEU A 17 -9.38 1.76 5.55
N GLN A 18 -10.48 2.41 5.90
CA GLN A 18 -10.85 3.68 5.29
C GLN A 18 -9.80 4.76 5.57
N GLU A 19 -9.30 4.82 6.80
CA GLU A 19 -8.26 5.77 7.17
C GLU A 19 -6.96 5.50 6.40
N ALA A 20 -6.60 4.23 6.23
CA ALA A 20 -5.44 3.85 5.43
C ALA A 20 -5.59 4.31 3.98
N LEU A 21 -6.75 4.08 3.36
CA LEU A 21 -7.03 4.53 2.00
C LEU A 21 -7.05 6.05 1.89
N ASP A 22 -7.64 6.75 2.86
CA ASP A 22 -7.65 8.21 2.86
C ASP A 22 -6.24 8.79 2.87
N SER A 23 -5.30 8.14 3.56
CA SER A 23 -3.90 8.58 3.55
C SER A 23 -3.24 8.42 2.17
N LEU A 24 -3.68 7.47 1.37
CA LEU A 24 -3.25 7.34 -0.02
C LEU A 24 -3.89 8.39 -0.91
N TYR A 25 -5.18 8.68 -0.72
CA TYR A 25 -5.85 9.72 -1.49
C TYR A 25 -5.27 11.11 -1.24
N ALA A 26 -4.68 11.32 -0.07
CA ALA A 26 -4.05 12.59 0.32
C ALA A 26 -2.59 12.72 -0.12
N GLN A 27 -2.04 11.77 -0.87
CA GLN A 27 -0.67 11.86 -1.35
C GLN A 27 -0.47 13.03 -2.30
N THR A 28 0.65 13.72 -2.20
CA THR A 28 1.00 14.80 -3.13
C THR A 28 1.25 14.27 -4.54
N TYR A 29 1.70 13.03 -4.67
CA TYR A 29 1.88 12.34 -5.95
C TYR A 29 0.68 11.43 -6.17
N GLN A 30 -0.05 11.64 -7.27
CA GLN A 30 -1.33 10.96 -7.52
C GLN A 30 -1.31 9.94 -8.66
N ASP A 31 -0.17 9.74 -9.30
CA ASP A 31 -0.07 8.86 -10.47
C ASP A 31 0.11 7.39 -10.05
N PHE A 32 -0.86 6.87 -9.32
CA PHE A 32 -0.86 5.50 -8.82
C PHE A 32 -2.23 4.85 -8.92
N LYS A 33 -2.24 3.52 -8.91
CA LYS A 33 -3.44 2.72 -8.71
C LYS A 33 -3.29 1.89 -7.43
N ILE A 34 -4.40 1.55 -6.83
CA ILE A 34 -4.46 0.75 -5.61
C ILE A 34 -5.08 -0.60 -5.93
N ILE A 35 -4.40 -1.67 -5.57
CA ILE A 35 -4.90 -3.03 -5.73
C ILE A 35 -5.14 -3.59 -4.33
N LEU A 36 -6.42 -3.75 -3.99
CA LEU A 36 -6.85 -4.32 -2.72
C LEU A 36 -7.20 -5.79 -2.93
N CYS A 37 -6.55 -6.67 -2.20
CA CYS A 37 -6.89 -8.09 -2.23
C CYS A 37 -7.44 -8.52 -0.86
N ASP A 38 -8.70 -8.86 -0.82
CA ASP A 38 -9.36 -9.35 0.40
C ASP A 38 -9.02 -10.83 0.62
N ASP A 39 -8.42 -11.13 1.74
CA ASP A 39 -7.96 -12.48 2.09
C ASP A 39 -9.01 -13.25 2.91
N GLY A 40 -10.26 -13.18 2.48
CA GLY A 40 -11.33 -13.93 3.13
C GLY A 40 -11.84 -13.29 4.42
N SER A 41 -11.93 -11.96 4.47
CA SER A 41 -12.44 -11.23 5.64
C SER A 41 -13.85 -11.65 6.02
N LYS A 42 -14.12 -11.67 7.33
CA LYS A 42 -15.42 -11.99 7.90
C LYS A 42 -16.17 -10.77 8.41
N ASP A 43 -15.50 -9.63 8.48
CA ASP A 43 -16.08 -8.33 8.84
C ASP A 43 -16.44 -7.52 7.59
N ASP A 44 -16.67 -6.23 7.74
CA ASP A 44 -17.04 -5.32 6.63
C ASP A 44 -15.85 -4.87 5.77
N THR A 45 -14.67 -5.47 5.90
CA THR A 45 -13.47 -5.08 5.13
C THR A 45 -13.72 -5.08 3.63
N LEU A 46 -14.28 -6.17 3.08
CA LEU A 46 -14.54 -6.26 1.64
C LEU A 46 -15.57 -5.22 1.18
N LYS A 47 -16.60 -4.99 1.99
CA LYS A 47 -17.63 -3.99 1.70
C LYS A 47 -17.01 -2.58 1.60
N ILE A 48 -16.14 -2.23 2.53
CA ILE A 48 -15.42 -0.94 2.52
C ILE A 48 -14.55 -0.83 1.27
N ALA A 49 -13.82 -1.89 0.93
CA ALA A 49 -12.98 -1.92 -0.26
C ALA A 49 -13.80 -1.71 -1.55
N GLU A 50 -14.90 -2.42 -1.69
CA GLU A 50 -15.77 -2.31 -2.86
C GLU A 50 -16.41 -0.93 -2.97
N GLU A 51 -16.77 -0.29 -1.86
CA GLU A 51 -17.28 1.07 -1.84
C GLU A 51 -16.23 2.07 -2.35
N ASN A 52 -14.98 1.92 -1.94
CA ASN A 52 -13.88 2.74 -2.43
C ASN A 52 -13.66 2.55 -3.93
N ALA A 53 -13.76 1.31 -4.42
CA ALA A 53 -13.61 1.03 -5.85
C ALA A 53 -14.72 1.67 -6.68
N ARG A 54 -15.92 1.82 -6.12
CA ARG A 54 -17.01 2.52 -6.80
C ARG A 54 -16.77 4.03 -6.89
N GLN A 55 -16.09 4.61 -5.91
CA GLN A 55 -15.85 6.05 -5.82
C GLN A 55 -14.56 6.50 -6.49
N HIS A 56 -13.60 5.60 -6.72
CA HIS A 56 -12.27 5.93 -7.24
C HIS A 56 -11.89 4.98 -8.39
N GLU A 57 -11.72 5.54 -9.58
CA GLU A 57 -11.38 4.76 -10.78
C GLU A 57 -10.05 4.02 -10.68
N ASN A 58 -9.13 4.51 -9.85
CA ASN A 58 -7.81 3.93 -9.69
C ASN A 58 -7.75 2.85 -8.59
N VAL A 59 -8.89 2.45 -8.04
CA VAL A 59 -8.97 1.39 -7.02
C VAL A 59 -9.54 0.12 -7.63
N VAL A 60 -8.79 -0.97 -7.53
CA VAL A 60 -9.17 -2.30 -8.01
C VAL A 60 -9.30 -3.22 -6.79
N VAL A 61 -10.39 -3.96 -6.71
CA VAL A 61 -10.63 -4.93 -5.64
C VAL A 61 -10.64 -6.33 -6.22
N ILE A 62 -9.80 -7.19 -5.66
CA ILE A 62 -9.79 -8.63 -5.93
C ILE A 62 -9.92 -9.37 -4.60
N LYS A 63 -10.22 -10.64 -4.65
CA LYS A 63 -10.38 -11.43 -3.44
C LYS A 63 -9.88 -12.86 -3.62
N ASN A 64 -9.41 -13.43 -2.52
CA ASN A 64 -9.12 -14.85 -2.43
C ASN A 64 -10.40 -15.59 -2.06
N GLU A 65 -10.51 -16.85 -2.45
CA GLU A 65 -11.68 -17.68 -2.13
C GLU A 65 -11.81 -17.93 -0.63
N ARG A 66 -10.67 -17.91 0.08
CA ARG A 66 -10.58 -18.11 1.53
C ARG A 66 -9.30 -17.46 2.03
N ASN A 67 -9.07 -17.50 3.34
CA ASN A 67 -7.82 -17.00 3.92
C ASN A 67 -6.65 -17.85 3.41
N MET A 68 -5.74 -17.22 2.67
CA MET A 68 -4.58 -17.86 2.04
C MET A 68 -3.25 -17.36 2.58
N GLY A 69 -3.26 -16.34 3.44
CA GLY A 69 -2.07 -15.73 4.01
C GLY A 69 -1.53 -14.55 3.20
N LEU A 70 -0.66 -13.78 3.83
CA LEU A 70 -0.17 -12.50 3.27
C LEU A 70 0.65 -12.70 1.99
N ASN A 71 1.55 -13.68 1.97
CA ASN A 71 2.40 -13.89 0.79
C ASN A 71 1.58 -14.25 -0.45
N TYR A 72 0.62 -15.15 -0.31
CA TYR A 72 -0.31 -15.50 -1.38
C TYR A 72 -1.07 -14.27 -1.85
N THR A 73 -1.60 -13.50 -0.90
CA THR A 73 -2.41 -12.31 -1.17
C THR A 73 -1.62 -11.25 -1.94
N LEU A 74 -0.37 -10.99 -1.54
CA LEU A 74 0.48 -10.03 -2.24
C LEU A 74 0.86 -10.53 -3.65
N ASN A 75 1.12 -11.82 -3.81
CA ASN A 75 1.37 -12.40 -5.14
C ASN A 75 0.12 -12.28 -6.03
N HIS A 76 -1.06 -12.45 -5.47
CA HIS A 76 -2.30 -12.25 -6.20
C HIS A 76 -2.44 -10.80 -6.67
N CYS A 77 -2.11 -9.82 -5.81
CA CYS A 77 -2.06 -8.42 -6.19
C CYS A 77 -1.08 -8.17 -7.35
N LEU A 78 0.08 -8.81 -7.32
CA LEU A 78 1.11 -8.63 -8.36
C LEU A 78 0.61 -9.01 -9.76
N GLU A 79 -0.33 -9.92 -9.88
CA GLU A 79 -0.90 -10.30 -11.17
C GLU A 79 -1.61 -9.11 -11.85
N TYR A 80 -2.02 -8.12 -11.07
CA TYR A 80 -2.72 -6.93 -11.55
C TYR A 80 -1.81 -5.69 -11.62
N ALA A 81 -0.54 -5.83 -11.21
CA ALA A 81 0.42 -4.73 -11.24
C ALA A 81 1.04 -4.63 -12.64
N ASP A 82 0.78 -3.54 -13.33
CA ASP A 82 1.24 -3.30 -14.69
C ASP A 82 2.02 -2.00 -14.82
N THR A 83 2.61 -1.54 -13.72
CA THR A 83 3.29 -0.25 -13.62
C THR A 83 4.79 -0.43 -13.40
N GLU A 84 5.54 0.67 -13.57
CA GLU A 84 6.98 0.70 -13.41
C GLU A 84 7.42 0.38 -11.97
N TYR A 85 6.67 0.87 -10.99
CA TYR A 85 6.99 0.69 -9.58
C TYR A 85 5.85 0.01 -8.83
N VAL A 86 6.22 -0.68 -7.76
CA VAL A 86 5.28 -1.35 -6.86
C VAL A 86 5.54 -0.83 -5.44
N ALA A 87 4.48 -0.44 -4.75
CA ALA A 87 4.53 -0.05 -3.34
C ALA A 87 3.69 -1.01 -2.50
N ARG A 88 4.08 -1.21 -1.25
CA ARG A 88 3.30 -2.02 -0.29
C ARG A 88 2.72 -1.13 0.78
N MET A 89 1.53 -1.49 1.24
CA MET A 89 0.88 -0.87 2.40
C MET A 89 -0.09 -1.86 3.01
N ASP A 90 -0.13 -1.90 4.33
CA ASP A 90 -1.09 -2.75 5.04
C ASP A 90 -2.38 -1.96 5.35
N GLY A 91 -3.48 -2.69 5.55
CA GLY A 91 -4.80 -2.08 5.77
C GLY A 91 -4.98 -1.34 7.09
N ASP A 92 -3.96 -1.36 7.95
CA ASP A 92 -3.93 -0.66 9.24
C ASP A 92 -2.81 0.39 9.32
N ASP A 93 -2.13 0.66 8.19
CA ASP A 93 -1.05 1.64 8.13
C ASP A 93 -1.55 2.97 7.56
N LEU A 94 -0.78 4.02 7.81
CA LEU A 94 -0.97 5.34 7.23
C LEU A 94 0.28 5.74 6.47
N SER A 95 0.10 6.31 5.27
CA SER A 95 1.20 6.85 4.49
C SER A 95 1.30 8.36 4.70
N MET A 96 2.51 8.86 4.96
CA MET A 96 2.75 10.30 5.05
C MET A 96 2.48 10.95 3.68
N PRO A 97 1.97 12.20 3.66
CA PRO A 97 1.50 12.82 2.41
C PRO A 97 2.52 12.89 1.27
N THR A 98 3.80 12.96 1.57
CA THR A 98 4.87 13.09 0.58
C THR A 98 5.62 11.79 0.31
N ARG A 99 5.13 10.66 0.81
CA ARG A 99 5.81 9.36 0.69
C ARG A 99 6.13 9.03 -0.77
N PHE A 100 5.13 8.99 -1.62
CA PHE A 100 5.32 8.56 -3.02
C PHE A 100 6.14 9.58 -3.81
N GLU A 101 5.92 10.85 -3.58
CA GLU A 101 6.71 11.90 -4.23
C GLU A 101 8.21 11.73 -3.96
N LYS A 102 8.56 11.50 -2.70
CA LYS A 102 9.95 11.32 -2.28
C LYS A 102 10.54 10.00 -2.78
N GLU A 103 9.79 8.91 -2.66
CA GLU A 103 10.25 7.59 -3.08
C GLU A 103 10.47 7.52 -4.60
N ILE A 104 9.54 8.06 -5.38
CA ILE A 104 9.67 8.08 -6.83
C ILE A 104 10.83 8.96 -7.27
N LYS A 105 10.97 10.13 -6.68
CA LYS A 105 12.08 11.03 -6.97
C LYS A 105 13.41 10.34 -6.72
N PHE A 106 13.54 9.68 -5.57
CA PHE A 106 14.77 8.97 -5.24
C PHE A 106 15.08 7.87 -6.26
N LEU A 107 14.10 7.02 -6.59
CA LEU A 107 14.33 5.92 -7.53
C LEU A 107 14.62 6.41 -8.95
N ASP A 108 13.98 7.50 -9.39
CA ASP A 108 14.27 8.09 -10.70
C ASP A 108 15.68 8.68 -10.77
N GLU A 109 16.17 9.28 -9.69
CA GLU A 109 17.51 9.87 -9.61
C GLU A 109 18.61 8.83 -9.38
N HIS A 110 18.26 7.65 -8.89
CA HIS A 110 19.19 6.60 -8.50
C HIS A 110 18.82 5.26 -9.13
N PRO A 111 18.97 5.11 -10.46
CA PRO A 111 18.55 3.87 -11.14
C PRO A 111 19.30 2.62 -10.70
N GLU A 112 20.40 2.78 -9.95
CA GLU A 112 21.15 1.67 -9.36
C GLU A 112 20.44 1.01 -8.17
N TYR A 113 19.43 1.69 -7.60
CA TYR A 113 18.64 1.11 -6.49
C TYR A 113 17.35 0.51 -6.99
N ALA A 114 17.02 -0.68 -6.49
CA ALA A 114 15.78 -1.38 -6.80
C ALA A 114 14.68 -1.11 -5.76
N VAL A 115 15.07 -0.76 -4.53
CA VAL A 115 14.15 -0.63 -3.40
C VAL A 115 14.50 0.61 -2.59
N VAL A 116 13.48 1.32 -2.15
CA VAL A 116 13.60 2.41 -1.20
C VAL A 116 12.56 2.22 -0.09
N SER A 117 12.93 2.55 1.13
CA SER A 117 11.97 2.59 2.24
C SER A 117 12.18 3.86 3.07
N ALA A 118 11.13 4.23 3.79
CA ALA A 118 11.14 5.42 4.64
C ALA A 118 11.14 4.99 6.12
N PRO A 119 11.60 5.87 7.03
CA PRO A 119 11.43 5.64 8.46
C PRO A 119 9.96 5.48 8.81
N MET A 120 9.68 4.64 9.81
CA MET A 120 8.33 4.39 10.29
C MET A 120 8.12 5.02 11.65
N VAL A 121 6.94 5.61 11.85
CA VAL A 121 6.48 6.09 13.14
C VAL A 121 5.44 5.09 13.64
N TYR A 122 5.68 4.52 14.81
CA TYR A 122 4.71 3.64 15.45
C TYR A 122 3.73 4.47 16.27
N PHE A 123 2.44 4.19 16.10
CA PHE A 123 1.41 4.90 16.83
C PHE A 123 0.34 3.92 17.31
N ASP A 124 -0.41 4.36 18.32
CA ASP A 124 -1.59 3.68 18.83
C ASP A 124 -2.69 4.71 19.09
N GLU A 125 -3.76 4.31 19.74
CA GLU A 125 -4.88 5.20 20.07
C GLU A 125 -4.50 6.37 20.98
N ASN A 126 -3.35 6.30 21.65
CA ASN A 126 -2.83 7.36 22.52
C ASN A 126 -1.86 8.32 21.79
N GLY A 127 -1.59 8.08 20.51
CA GLY A 127 -0.74 8.92 19.68
C GLY A 127 0.58 8.27 19.30
N ASP A 128 1.46 9.06 18.73
CA ASP A 128 2.78 8.61 18.28
C ASP A 128 3.68 8.39 19.49
N PHE A 129 4.24 7.21 19.62
CA PHE A 129 5.09 6.91 20.77
C PHE A 129 6.51 6.50 20.40
N ARG A 130 6.78 6.19 19.13
CA ARG A 130 8.09 5.70 18.72
C ARG A 130 8.22 5.73 17.21
N TRP A 131 9.45 5.93 16.72
CA TRP A 131 9.76 5.78 15.32
C TRP A 131 10.95 4.83 15.13
N GLY A 132 10.92 4.08 14.04
CA GLY A 132 12.00 3.21 13.63
C GLY A 132 12.76 3.82 12.46
N LYS A 133 14.07 3.69 12.47
CA LYS A 133 14.87 4.12 11.33
C LYS A 133 14.91 3.02 10.29
N GLY A 134 14.48 3.32 9.10
CA GLY A 134 14.87 2.55 7.95
C GLY A 134 16.38 2.68 7.81
N LYS A 135 17.08 1.58 7.71
CA LYS A 135 18.52 1.60 7.55
C LYS A 135 18.87 1.21 6.14
N GLY A 136 19.51 2.12 5.49
CA GLY A 136 20.24 1.78 4.31
C GLY A 136 19.43 1.76 3.04
N GLU A 137 20.15 1.95 2.02
CA GLU A 137 19.75 1.84 0.64
C GLU A 137 20.14 0.43 0.19
N VAL A 138 19.21 -0.24 -0.46
CA VAL A 138 19.43 -1.60 -0.96
C VAL A 138 19.48 -1.53 -2.47
N THR A 139 20.55 -2.01 -3.06
CA THR A 139 20.68 -2.06 -4.52
C THR A 139 20.10 -3.36 -5.06
N ALA A 140 19.83 -3.40 -6.35
CA ALA A 140 19.33 -4.59 -7.03
C ALA A 140 20.29 -5.79 -6.95
N LYS A 141 21.52 -5.56 -6.53
CA LYS A 141 22.52 -6.61 -6.38
C LYS A 141 22.57 -7.20 -4.97
N ASP A 142 21.92 -6.59 -4.05
CA ASP A 142 21.87 -7.04 -2.66
C ASP A 142 20.66 -7.94 -2.43
#